data_5f9a4aafa95aacb641abef0e5e19769c
#
_entry.id   5f9a4aafa95aacb641abef0e5e19769c
#
_cell.length_a   1.000
_cell.length_b   1.000
_cell.length_c   1.000
_cell.angle_alpha   90.00
_cell.angle_beta   90.00
_cell.angle_gamma   90.00
#
_symmetry.space_group_name_H-M   'P 1'
#
loop_
_entity.id
_entity.type
_entity.pdbx_description
1 polymer ?
#
loop_
_entity_poly.entity_id
_entity_poly.type
_entity_poly.pdbx_seq_one_letter_code
_entity_poly.pdbx_strand_id
1 'polypeptide(L)'
;MATKSRNSAQKSARNSAPTSVEPRTKPASGRSGKPAQATATPGFRREHDSMGELSVPSDALWGAQTQRAVQNFPISGVPMPREFIRALALVKAAAAQVNGGLGLLDAGVAKAIGAAAAQVADGRFDAHFPIDVYQTGSGTSSNMNANEVIATLASRAGKHAIHPNDHVNLGQSSNDVIPTTIRVSAQLAVVESLLPALAHLRKTIGKRAKELAGTTKTGRTHLMDAMPLTFGQEFDTWAAQLDSAQARIEDSLKRLRRLPIGGTAIGTGINADPRFGKAMAKALSAATSTRFESAANKFEGLAAQDDAVELSGQLSALAVALTKIANDLRWMNSGPLAGLGEIELPALQPGSSIMPGKVNPVIPEAMAMVCAQVIGHHAAITVAGQSGNFQLNVMLPLIAYDLLDSIRLLGNAMRLLADSAIAGLRAREAHVREALDRNPILVTALNPLIGYEKAAAIAKQAYKEGRPVLEVAIEVTGLPEKQLRRLLDPARLTRGGIQAGGGGGGGG
;
A
#
# COMPACT_ATOMS: atom_id res chain seq x y z
N MET A 1 25.71 27.30 44.76
CA MET A 1 27.12 26.91 44.76
C MET A 1 27.43 26.56 43.31
N ALA A 2 27.89 27.50 42.42
CA ALA A 2 29.23 28.07 42.29
C ALA A 2 30.26 26.92 42.18
N THR A 3 31.00 26.72 41.10
CA THR A 3 31.98 27.61 40.44
C THR A 3 32.56 26.90 39.20
N LYS A 4 32.70 27.64 38.07
CA LYS A 4 33.93 28.05 37.34
C LYS A 4 34.74 26.95 36.63
N SER A 5 34.87 26.96 35.32
CA SER A 5 35.60 27.79 34.33
C SER A 5 37.07 27.40 34.12
N ARG A 6 37.48 27.27 32.86
CA ARG A 6 38.66 27.85 32.16
C ARG A 6 38.93 27.11 30.86
N ASN A 7 38.79 27.66 29.71
CA ASN A 7 39.65 28.54 28.88
C ASN A 7 41.13 28.16 28.74
N SER A 8 41.55 27.90 27.49
CA SER A 8 42.77 28.42 26.81
C SER A 8 42.82 27.82 25.41
N ALA A 9 42.65 28.54 24.32
CA ALA A 9 43.45 29.58 23.69
C ALA A 9 44.54 29.04 22.75
N GLN A 10 44.31 29.27 21.46
CA GLN A 10 45.21 29.75 20.40
C GLN A 10 46.60 29.13 20.19
N LYS A 11 46.84 28.77 18.93
CA LYS A 11 47.87 29.48 18.12
C LYS A 11 47.82 29.12 16.62
N SER A 12 47.83 30.14 15.84
CA SER A 12 48.03 30.37 14.43
C SER A 12 49.40 29.92 13.92
N ALA A 13 49.47 29.51 12.65
CA ALA A 13 50.65 29.80 11.81
C ALA A 13 50.21 29.96 10.34
N ARG A 14 50.60 31.11 9.81
CA ARG A 14 50.54 31.52 8.40
C ARG A 14 51.80 31.00 7.67
N ASN A 15 51.64 31.02 6.33
CA ASN A 15 52.67 31.22 5.25
C ASN A 15 52.70 30.04 4.31
N SER A 16 52.83 30.17 3.02
CA SER A 16 53.03 31.24 2.05
C SER A 16 52.99 30.60 0.65
N ALA A 17 52.49 31.32 -0.33
CA ALA A 17 52.62 30.95 -1.75
C ALA A 17 54.05 31.19 -2.27
N PRO A 18 54.42 30.60 -3.41
CA PRO A 18 55.03 31.40 -4.44
C PRO A 18 54.42 31.26 -5.84
N THR A 19 54.30 32.37 -6.49
CA THR A 19 54.15 32.70 -7.90
C THR A 19 55.30 32.21 -8.77
N SER A 20 54.99 31.75 -10.00
CA SER A 20 55.86 31.97 -11.19
C SER A 20 55.11 31.57 -12.46
N VAL A 21 54.68 32.56 -13.25
CA VAL A 21 55.26 33.03 -14.52
C VAL A 21 54.98 32.13 -15.72
N GLU A 22 54.13 32.67 -16.61
CA GLU A 22 53.88 32.25 -18.01
C GLU A 22 55.16 32.37 -18.90
N PRO A 23 55.11 31.72 -20.08
CA PRO A 23 55.24 32.55 -21.29
C PRO A 23 54.18 32.25 -22.36
N ARG A 24 53.72 33.38 -22.92
CA ARG A 24 52.88 33.48 -24.11
C ARG A 24 53.55 32.87 -25.35
N THR A 25 52.81 32.07 -26.12
CA THR A 25 53.07 31.88 -27.55
C THR A 25 51.82 32.22 -28.36
N LYS A 26 52.04 32.97 -29.44
CA LYS A 26 51.04 33.54 -30.38
C LYS A 26 50.29 32.45 -31.23
N PRO A 27 49.11 32.77 -31.74
CA PRO A 27 48.29 31.81 -32.47
C PRO A 27 48.77 31.65 -33.90
N ALA A 28 48.80 30.40 -34.38
CA ALA A 28 48.91 30.05 -35.77
C ALA A 28 47.53 29.99 -36.42
N SER A 29 47.42 30.70 -37.54
CA SER A 29 46.24 30.85 -38.37
C SER A 29 45.87 29.55 -39.13
N GLY A 30 44.56 29.25 -39.11
CA GLY A 30 43.81 28.78 -40.26
C GLY A 30 43.98 27.34 -40.70
N ARG A 31 42.90 26.53 -40.42
CA ARG A 31 42.25 25.67 -41.42
C ARG A 31 40.83 25.38 -40.93
N SER A 32 39.83 25.85 -41.68
CA SER A 32 38.43 25.48 -41.59
C SER A 32 38.30 23.99 -41.97
N GLY A 33 38.35 23.11 -40.96
CA GLY A 33 37.95 21.73 -41.11
C GLY A 33 36.48 21.61 -40.79
N LYS A 34 35.68 21.09 -41.74
CA LYS A 34 34.31 20.66 -41.47
C LYS A 34 34.29 19.81 -40.19
N PRO A 35 33.30 19.95 -39.28
CA PRO A 35 33.22 19.09 -38.11
C PRO A 35 33.16 17.64 -38.59
N ALA A 36 34.10 16.83 -38.13
CA ALA A 36 34.09 15.39 -38.37
C ALA A 36 32.79 14.83 -37.85
N GLN A 37 31.99 14.21 -38.71
CA GLN A 37 30.87 13.37 -38.31
C GLN A 37 31.46 12.27 -37.37
N ALA A 38 31.22 12.42 -36.09
CA ALA A 38 31.60 11.41 -35.14
C ALA A 38 30.80 10.13 -35.46
N THR A 39 31.50 9.06 -35.80
CA THR A 39 30.92 7.74 -36.09
C THR A 39 30.13 7.26 -34.89
N ALA A 40 28.91 6.76 -35.11
CA ALA A 40 28.11 6.16 -34.06
C ALA A 40 28.85 4.96 -33.46
N THR A 41 28.90 4.86 -32.15
CA THR A 41 29.42 3.69 -31.46
C THR A 41 28.56 2.46 -31.82
N PRO A 42 29.12 1.31 -32.20
CA PRO A 42 28.31 0.12 -32.48
C PRO A 42 27.35 -0.19 -31.32
N GLY A 43 26.09 -0.43 -31.63
CA GLY A 43 25.03 -0.66 -30.60
C GLY A 43 24.35 0.60 -30.06
N PHE A 44 24.74 1.80 -30.54
CA PHE A 44 24.11 3.07 -30.16
C PHE A 44 23.70 3.89 -31.39
N ARG A 45 22.63 4.67 -31.24
CA ARG A 45 22.21 5.69 -32.23
C ARG A 45 22.35 7.08 -31.61
N ARG A 46 22.46 8.09 -32.46
CA ARG A 46 22.47 9.50 -32.03
C ARG A 46 21.03 10.02 -31.95
N GLU A 47 20.74 10.66 -30.87
CA GLU A 47 19.52 11.42 -30.63
C GLU A 47 19.88 12.83 -30.17
N HIS A 48 18.95 13.76 -30.26
CA HIS A 48 19.18 15.13 -29.79
C HIS A 48 17.95 15.67 -29.06
N ASP A 49 18.19 16.58 -28.15
CA ASP A 49 17.20 17.41 -27.50
C ASP A 49 17.69 18.88 -27.45
N SER A 50 16.98 19.76 -26.74
CA SER A 50 17.35 21.17 -26.61
C SER A 50 18.72 21.40 -25.96
N MET A 51 19.32 20.40 -25.30
CA MET A 51 20.64 20.46 -24.64
C MET A 51 21.77 19.91 -25.51
N GLY A 52 21.45 19.35 -26.68
CA GLY A 52 22.44 18.82 -27.62
C GLY A 52 22.32 17.31 -27.88
N GLU A 53 23.30 16.77 -28.60
CA GLU A 53 23.35 15.35 -28.99
C GLU A 53 23.81 14.44 -27.85
N LEU A 54 23.28 13.21 -27.86
CA LEU A 54 23.76 12.11 -27.00
C LEU A 54 23.52 10.75 -27.66
N SER A 55 24.19 9.73 -27.15
CA SER A 55 24.07 8.33 -27.61
C SER A 55 22.99 7.60 -26.82
N VAL A 56 22.06 6.96 -27.53
CA VAL A 56 20.98 6.14 -26.99
C VAL A 56 21.15 4.71 -27.51
N PRO A 57 20.92 3.64 -26.75
CA PRO A 57 20.98 2.27 -27.24
C PRO A 57 20.12 2.09 -28.49
N SER A 58 20.62 1.41 -29.50
CA SER A 58 19.94 1.32 -30.82
C SER A 58 18.61 0.59 -30.77
N ASP A 59 18.43 -0.35 -29.83
CA ASP A 59 17.21 -1.12 -29.58
C ASP A 59 16.20 -0.38 -28.68
N ALA A 60 16.62 0.68 -27.98
CA ALA A 60 15.74 1.45 -27.12
C ALA A 60 14.65 2.18 -27.94
N LEU A 61 13.43 2.17 -27.40
CA LEU A 61 12.32 2.94 -27.97
C LEU A 61 12.27 4.38 -27.46
N TRP A 62 12.98 4.67 -26.36
CA TRP A 62 13.10 6.02 -25.81
C TRP A 62 14.12 6.87 -26.58
N GLY A 63 14.03 8.19 -26.41
CA GLY A 63 14.91 9.16 -27.04
C GLY A 63 15.88 9.84 -26.07
N ALA A 64 16.28 11.05 -26.45
CA ALA A 64 17.32 11.83 -25.77
C ALA A 64 16.97 12.19 -24.32
N GLN A 65 15.75 12.67 -24.05
CA GLN A 65 15.38 13.14 -22.72
C GLN A 65 15.32 12.00 -21.70
N THR A 66 14.81 10.86 -22.09
CA THR A 66 14.84 9.65 -21.25
C THR A 66 16.26 9.19 -20.99
N GLN A 67 17.11 9.17 -22.02
CA GLN A 67 18.51 8.76 -21.84
C GLN A 67 19.27 9.66 -20.86
N ARG A 68 19.02 10.98 -20.90
CA ARG A 68 19.58 11.90 -19.90
C ARG A 68 19.07 11.59 -18.49
N ALA A 69 17.81 11.28 -18.35
CA ALA A 69 17.24 10.93 -17.04
C ALA A 69 17.86 9.64 -16.48
N VAL A 70 18.06 8.62 -17.32
CA VAL A 70 18.77 7.39 -16.92
C VAL A 70 20.21 7.68 -16.45
N GLN A 71 20.90 8.59 -17.13
CA GLN A 71 22.26 8.99 -16.75
C GLN A 71 22.31 9.86 -15.50
N ASN A 72 21.29 10.71 -15.29
CA ASN A 72 21.25 11.65 -14.16
C ASN A 72 20.83 10.99 -12.84
N PHE A 73 20.03 9.94 -12.87
CA PHE A 73 19.39 9.36 -11.69
C PHE A 73 19.71 7.86 -11.46
N PRO A 74 20.98 7.42 -11.44
CA PRO A 74 21.33 6.05 -11.10
C PRO A 74 21.34 5.87 -9.57
N ILE A 75 20.15 5.84 -8.93
CA ILE A 75 20.03 5.91 -7.47
C ILE A 75 19.63 4.55 -6.87
N SER A 76 18.45 4.04 -7.19
CA SER A 76 17.96 2.78 -6.61
C SER A 76 17.97 1.60 -7.58
N GLY A 77 17.96 1.87 -8.88
CA GLY A 77 17.75 0.87 -9.92
C GLY A 77 16.32 0.35 -10.01
N VAL A 78 15.38 0.94 -9.28
CA VAL A 78 13.97 0.55 -9.28
C VAL A 78 13.20 1.46 -10.23
N PRO A 79 12.59 0.94 -11.31
CA PRO A 79 11.76 1.72 -12.22
C PRO A 79 10.37 2.00 -11.63
N MET A 80 9.62 2.88 -12.29
CA MET A 80 8.21 3.12 -11.93
C MET A 80 7.37 1.83 -12.07
N PRO A 81 6.40 1.62 -11.15
CA PRO A 81 5.55 0.42 -11.16
C PRO A 81 4.78 0.23 -12.46
N ARG A 82 4.51 -1.03 -12.81
CA ARG A 82 3.72 -1.40 -14.00
C ARG A 82 2.37 -0.71 -14.07
N GLU A 83 1.69 -0.59 -12.93
CA GLU A 83 0.38 0.07 -12.79
C GLU A 83 0.48 1.55 -13.15
N PHE A 84 1.59 2.21 -12.81
CA PHE A 84 1.84 3.60 -13.17
C PHE A 84 2.07 3.74 -14.68
N ILE A 85 2.90 2.88 -15.29
CA ILE A 85 3.16 2.88 -16.74
C ILE A 85 1.86 2.64 -17.52
N ARG A 86 1.04 1.67 -17.08
CA ARG A 86 -0.28 1.40 -17.68
C ARG A 86 -1.18 2.64 -17.64
N ALA A 87 -1.30 3.27 -16.49
CA ALA A 87 -2.15 4.45 -16.33
C ALA A 87 -1.64 5.64 -17.15
N LEU A 88 -0.33 5.86 -17.18
CA LEU A 88 0.28 6.90 -18.01
C LEU A 88 -0.02 6.69 -19.50
N ALA A 89 0.10 5.46 -19.98
CA ALA A 89 -0.26 5.11 -21.35
C ALA A 89 -1.76 5.31 -21.63
N LEU A 90 -2.65 4.97 -20.70
CA LEU A 90 -4.09 5.24 -20.83
C LEU A 90 -4.39 6.75 -20.90
N VAL A 91 -3.67 7.55 -20.09
CA VAL A 91 -3.78 9.03 -20.16
C VAL A 91 -3.35 9.53 -21.54
N LYS A 92 -2.25 9.01 -22.11
CA LYS A 92 -1.78 9.40 -23.45
C LYS A 92 -2.74 8.96 -24.57
N ALA A 93 -3.30 7.76 -24.47
CA ALA A 93 -4.33 7.28 -25.41
C ALA A 93 -5.58 8.17 -25.38
N ALA A 94 -6.06 8.49 -24.17
CA ALA A 94 -7.21 9.39 -24.00
C ALA A 94 -6.93 10.79 -24.52
N ALA A 95 -5.71 11.33 -24.29
CA ALA A 95 -5.31 12.64 -24.77
C ALA A 95 -5.30 12.71 -26.31
N ALA A 96 -4.74 11.70 -26.98
CA ALA A 96 -4.76 11.61 -28.44
C ALA A 96 -6.19 11.56 -28.99
N GLN A 97 -7.05 10.72 -28.40
CA GLN A 97 -8.46 10.61 -28.77
C GLN A 97 -9.20 11.95 -28.61
N VAL A 98 -9.00 12.61 -27.46
CA VAL A 98 -9.67 13.88 -27.15
C VAL A 98 -9.19 15.00 -28.08
N ASN A 99 -7.88 15.14 -28.27
CA ASN A 99 -7.33 16.16 -29.20
C ASN A 99 -7.75 15.93 -30.63
N GLY A 100 -7.82 14.66 -31.09
CA GLY A 100 -8.39 14.34 -32.41
C GLY A 100 -9.87 14.72 -32.50
N GLY A 101 -10.67 14.42 -31.49
CA GLY A 101 -12.10 14.79 -31.43
C GLY A 101 -12.35 16.28 -31.30
N LEU A 102 -11.40 17.06 -30.80
CA LEU A 102 -11.45 18.51 -30.72
C LEU A 102 -10.94 19.20 -32.04
N GLY A 103 -10.41 18.43 -32.99
CA GLY A 103 -9.82 18.94 -34.22
C GLY A 103 -8.43 19.58 -34.05
N LEU A 104 -7.76 19.33 -32.91
CA LEU A 104 -6.43 19.87 -32.63
C LEU A 104 -5.30 18.94 -33.07
N LEU A 105 -5.61 17.68 -33.36
CA LEU A 105 -4.68 16.67 -33.85
C LEU A 105 -5.28 15.97 -35.05
N ASP A 106 -4.46 15.71 -36.08
CA ASP A 106 -4.89 14.92 -37.25
C ASP A 106 -5.44 13.56 -36.83
N ALA A 107 -6.53 13.10 -37.40
CA ALA A 107 -7.20 11.88 -37.03
C ALA A 107 -6.34 10.62 -37.21
N GLY A 108 -5.48 10.60 -38.24
CA GLY A 108 -4.52 9.51 -38.47
C GLY A 108 -3.43 9.47 -37.42
N VAL A 109 -2.90 10.63 -37.03
CA VAL A 109 -1.91 10.81 -35.98
C VAL A 109 -2.52 10.40 -34.63
N ALA A 110 -3.73 10.88 -34.31
CA ALA A 110 -4.43 10.54 -33.09
C ALA A 110 -4.66 9.01 -32.96
N LYS A 111 -5.09 8.36 -34.05
CA LYS A 111 -5.28 6.92 -34.13
C LYS A 111 -3.97 6.13 -33.91
N ALA A 112 -2.87 6.60 -34.56
CA ALA A 112 -1.57 5.96 -34.42
C ALA A 112 -1.02 6.05 -32.98
N ILE A 113 -1.12 7.23 -32.34
CA ILE A 113 -0.74 7.43 -30.93
C ILE A 113 -1.60 6.55 -30.02
N GLY A 114 -2.92 6.53 -30.21
CA GLY A 114 -3.83 5.70 -29.42
C GLY A 114 -3.49 4.22 -29.49
N ALA A 115 -3.21 3.70 -30.69
CA ALA A 115 -2.83 2.30 -30.89
C ALA A 115 -1.46 1.96 -30.26
N ALA A 116 -0.47 2.85 -30.33
CA ALA A 116 0.83 2.67 -29.69
C ALA A 116 0.71 2.71 -28.15
N ALA A 117 -0.04 3.67 -27.62
CA ALA A 117 -0.29 3.81 -26.20
C ALA A 117 -1.03 2.58 -25.62
N ALA A 118 -2.00 2.01 -26.35
CA ALA A 118 -2.67 0.77 -25.95
C ALA A 118 -1.69 -0.39 -25.79
N GLN A 119 -0.73 -0.57 -26.71
CA GLN A 119 0.29 -1.62 -26.58
C GLN A 119 1.21 -1.41 -25.38
N VAL A 120 1.53 -0.16 -25.03
CA VAL A 120 2.26 0.17 -23.78
C VAL A 120 1.39 -0.15 -22.57
N ALA A 121 0.10 0.21 -22.60
CA ALA A 121 -0.84 -0.12 -21.54
C ALA A 121 -1.00 -1.63 -21.33
N ASP A 122 -0.84 -2.45 -22.36
CA ASP A 122 -0.85 -3.91 -22.31
C ASP A 122 0.45 -4.52 -21.73
N GLY A 123 1.50 -3.71 -21.48
CA GLY A 123 2.76 -4.18 -20.89
C GLY A 123 3.78 -4.74 -21.88
N ARG A 124 3.55 -4.57 -23.18
CA ARG A 124 4.44 -5.14 -24.20
C ARG A 124 5.84 -4.49 -24.24
N PHE A 125 5.97 -3.31 -23.64
CA PHE A 125 7.15 -2.47 -23.75
C PHE A 125 7.68 -1.99 -22.39
N ASP A 126 7.37 -2.67 -21.29
CA ASP A 126 7.76 -2.26 -19.93
C ASP A 126 9.28 -2.11 -19.78
N ALA A 127 10.07 -2.91 -20.47
CA ALA A 127 11.53 -2.79 -20.49
C ALA A 127 12.06 -1.46 -21.07
N HIS A 128 11.21 -0.70 -21.77
CA HIS A 128 11.55 0.62 -22.30
C HIS A 128 11.20 1.78 -21.37
N PHE A 129 10.91 1.49 -20.08
CA PHE A 129 10.68 2.47 -19.02
C PHE A 129 11.73 2.34 -17.90
N PRO A 130 13.01 2.66 -18.21
CA PRO A 130 14.13 2.37 -17.31
C PRO A 130 14.38 3.43 -16.24
N ILE A 131 13.58 4.49 -16.18
CA ILE A 131 13.86 5.64 -15.30
C ILE A 131 13.58 5.26 -13.84
N ASP A 132 14.58 5.55 -12.99
CA ASP A 132 14.52 5.34 -11.55
C ASP A 132 13.33 6.09 -10.90
N VAL A 133 12.77 5.54 -9.84
CA VAL A 133 11.74 6.20 -9.01
C VAL A 133 12.23 7.55 -8.51
N TYR A 134 13.48 7.63 -8.06
CA TYR A 134 14.13 8.87 -7.62
C TYR A 134 14.63 9.66 -8.83
N GLN A 135 13.73 10.42 -9.43
CA GLN A 135 13.92 11.21 -10.65
C GLN A 135 13.54 12.66 -10.43
N THR A 136 13.35 13.46 -11.49
CA THR A 136 12.80 14.81 -11.34
C THR A 136 11.46 14.77 -10.62
N GLY A 137 11.32 15.57 -9.57
CA GLY A 137 10.21 15.48 -8.62
C GLY A 137 8.81 15.70 -9.20
N SER A 138 8.70 16.40 -10.33
CA SER A 138 7.45 16.55 -11.11
C SER A 138 7.09 15.30 -11.94
N GLY A 139 7.98 14.29 -12.02
CA GLY A 139 7.81 13.14 -12.87
C GLY A 139 7.96 13.41 -14.36
N THR A 140 8.53 14.57 -14.75
CA THR A 140 8.73 14.93 -16.15
C THR A 140 9.54 13.89 -16.90
N SER A 141 10.53 13.27 -16.25
CA SER A 141 11.33 12.21 -16.85
C SER A 141 10.45 11.03 -17.31
N SER A 142 9.56 10.53 -16.46
CA SER A 142 8.61 9.46 -16.81
C SER A 142 7.59 9.90 -17.85
N ASN A 143 7.09 11.15 -17.79
CA ASN A 143 6.19 11.68 -18.81
C ASN A 143 6.86 11.69 -20.19
N MET A 144 8.09 12.19 -20.27
CA MET A 144 8.85 12.22 -21.52
C MET A 144 9.21 10.82 -22.01
N ASN A 145 9.54 9.90 -21.10
CA ASN A 145 9.77 8.51 -21.48
C ASN A 145 8.54 7.90 -22.18
N ALA A 146 7.34 8.10 -21.65
CA ALA A 146 6.13 7.65 -22.30
C ALA A 146 5.91 8.35 -23.65
N ASN A 147 6.14 9.66 -23.72
CA ASN A 147 6.00 10.42 -24.96
C ASN A 147 6.94 9.91 -26.07
N GLU A 148 8.22 9.68 -25.72
CA GLU A 148 9.25 9.20 -26.68
C GLU A 148 8.98 7.77 -27.14
N VAL A 149 8.63 6.86 -26.23
CA VAL A 149 8.31 5.46 -26.54
C VAL A 149 7.07 5.39 -27.44
N ILE A 150 5.99 6.09 -27.08
CA ILE A 150 4.74 6.11 -27.85
C ILE A 150 4.96 6.75 -29.21
N ALA A 151 5.69 7.87 -29.31
CA ALA A 151 6.00 8.53 -30.57
C ALA A 151 6.80 7.60 -31.49
N THR A 152 7.80 6.89 -30.98
CA THR A 152 8.62 5.93 -31.73
C THR A 152 7.77 4.77 -32.26
N LEU A 153 6.92 4.18 -31.41
CA LEU A 153 6.02 3.08 -31.81
C LEU A 153 5.01 3.52 -32.85
N ALA A 154 4.38 4.67 -32.65
CA ALA A 154 3.38 5.21 -33.56
C ALA A 154 3.97 5.60 -34.92
N SER A 155 5.18 6.18 -34.93
CA SER A 155 5.91 6.50 -36.17
C SER A 155 6.33 5.24 -36.94
N ARG A 156 6.75 4.17 -36.25
CA ARG A 156 7.13 2.89 -36.89
C ARG A 156 5.92 2.17 -37.50
N ALA A 157 4.75 2.29 -36.89
CA ALA A 157 3.54 1.60 -37.34
C ALA A 157 2.79 2.36 -38.45
N GLY A 158 3.04 3.64 -38.63
CA GLY A 158 2.26 4.54 -39.49
C GLY A 158 3.07 5.23 -40.57
N LYS A 159 2.35 6.12 -41.35
CA LYS A 159 2.93 6.96 -42.40
C LYS A 159 3.35 8.35 -41.89
N HIS A 160 3.17 8.61 -40.60
CA HIS A 160 3.36 9.94 -40.02
C HIS A 160 4.61 9.95 -39.12
N ALA A 161 5.44 10.99 -39.25
CA ALA A 161 6.46 11.29 -38.25
C ALA A 161 5.78 11.91 -37.04
N ILE A 162 5.75 11.19 -35.91
CA ILE A 162 5.07 11.62 -34.69
C ILE A 162 6.10 12.17 -33.67
N HIS A 163 5.91 13.44 -33.31
CA HIS A 163 6.79 14.12 -32.36
C HIS A 163 6.30 13.94 -30.92
N PRO A 164 7.19 13.62 -29.96
CA PRO A 164 6.81 13.35 -28.58
C PRO A 164 6.15 14.56 -27.87
N ASN A 165 6.63 15.79 -28.12
CA ASN A 165 6.07 16.99 -27.50
C ASN A 165 4.87 17.54 -28.27
N ASP A 166 4.97 17.71 -29.59
CA ASP A 166 3.97 18.41 -30.38
C ASP A 166 2.71 17.57 -30.62
N HIS A 167 2.84 16.25 -30.65
CA HIS A 167 1.71 15.35 -30.93
C HIS A 167 1.29 14.56 -29.67
N VAL A 168 2.20 13.77 -29.04
CA VAL A 168 1.84 12.89 -27.92
C VAL A 168 1.51 13.70 -26.67
N ASN A 169 2.22 14.81 -26.43
CA ASN A 169 2.02 15.68 -25.26
C ASN A 169 1.14 16.91 -25.55
N LEU A 170 0.48 16.99 -26.69
CA LEU A 170 -0.35 18.14 -27.09
C LEU A 170 -1.41 18.48 -26.02
N GLY A 171 -1.45 19.76 -25.59
CA GLY A 171 -2.40 20.25 -24.59
C GLY A 171 -2.16 19.72 -23.17
N GLN A 172 -0.97 19.22 -22.89
CA GLN A 172 -0.59 18.62 -21.60
C GLN A 172 0.69 19.26 -21.05
N SER A 173 0.89 19.09 -19.75
CA SER A 173 2.18 19.26 -19.06
C SER A 173 2.45 18.03 -18.20
N SER A 174 3.71 17.74 -17.91
CA SER A 174 4.05 16.75 -16.87
C SER A 174 3.33 17.06 -15.55
N ASN A 175 3.14 18.35 -15.29
CA ASN A 175 2.59 18.83 -14.01
C ASN A 175 1.12 18.47 -13.80
N ASP A 176 0.32 18.30 -14.85
CA ASP A 176 -1.06 17.80 -14.76
C ASP A 176 -1.19 16.32 -15.12
N VAL A 177 -0.32 15.82 -16.01
CA VAL A 177 -0.30 14.40 -16.42
C VAL A 177 0.09 13.49 -15.26
N ILE A 178 1.18 13.78 -14.54
CA ILE A 178 1.70 12.88 -13.50
C ILE A 178 0.73 12.75 -12.31
N PRO A 179 0.21 13.83 -11.71
CA PRO A 179 -0.78 13.67 -10.64
C PRO A 179 -2.11 13.05 -11.14
N THR A 180 -2.47 13.23 -12.40
CA THR A 180 -3.58 12.47 -13.02
C THR A 180 -3.24 10.99 -13.09
N THR A 181 -2.02 10.63 -13.50
CA THR A 181 -1.57 9.24 -13.58
C THR A 181 -1.55 8.57 -12.20
N ILE A 182 -1.11 9.26 -11.15
CA ILE A 182 -1.17 8.77 -9.76
C ILE A 182 -2.61 8.40 -9.40
N ARG A 183 -3.56 9.30 -9.64
CA ARG A 183 -4.97 9.09 -9.33
C ARG A 183 -5.57 7.93 -10.12
N VAL A 184 -5.32 7.88 -11.42
CA VAL A 184 -5.82 6.80 -12.28
C VAL A 184 -5.22 5.46 -11.90
N SER A 185 -3.90 5.37 -11.73
CA SER A 185 -3.24 4.11 -11.38
C SER A 185 -3.67 3.58 -10.02
N ALA A 186 -3.73 4.43 -8.99
CA ALA A 186 -4.15 4.03 -7.66
C ALA A 186 -5.63 3.62 -7.62
N GLN A 187 -6.52 4.37 -8.29
CA GLN A 187 -7.94 4.03 -8.40
C GLN A 187 -8.13 2.65 -9.03
N LEU A 188 -7.46 2.37 -10.15
CA LEU A 188 -7.54 1.09 -10.84
C LEU A 188 -6.94 -0.05 -10.01
N ALA A 189 -5.77 0.14 -9.42
CA ALA A 189 -5.13 -0.86 -8.59
C ALA A 189 -5.98 -1.23 -7.36
N VAL A 190 -6.64 -0.25 -6.73
CA VAL A 190 -7.57 -0.52 -5.62
C VAL A 190 -8.79 -1.32 -6.09
N VAL A 191 -9.45 -0.87 -7.16
CA VAL A 191 -10.70 -1.50 -7.64
C VAL A 191 -10.45 -2.89 -8.23
N GLU A 192 -9.39 -3.04 -9.03
CA GLU A 192 -9.10 -4.28 -9.75
C GLU A 192 -8.37 -5.34 -8.90
N SER A 193 -7.64 -4.93 -7.85
CA SER A 193 -6.79 -5.85 -7.09
C SER A 193 -7.05 -5.84 -5.58
N LEU A 194 -6.99 -4.68 -4.92
CA LEU A 194 -7.04 -4.59 -3.46
C LEU A 194 -8.42 -4.97 -2.90
N LEU A 195 -9.49 -4.35 -3.41
CA LEU A 195 -10.85 -4.62 -2.93
C LEU A 195 -11.28 -6.09 -3.17
N PRO A 196 -11.01 -6.71 -4.32
CA PRO A 196 -11.23 -8.14 -4.49
C PRO A 196 -10.45 -9.02 -3.51
N ALA A 197 -9.20 -8.68 -3.20
CA ALA A 197 -8.39 -9.41 -2.23
C ALA A 197 -8.94 -9.28 -0.80
N LEU A 198 -9.37 -8.08 -0.42
CA LEU A 198 -9.98 -7.79 0.88
C LEU A 198 -11.31 -8.55 1.02
N ALA A 199 -12.16 -8.51 0.00
CA ALA A 199 -13.41 -9.26 -0.02
C ALA A 199 -13.20 -10.79 0.07
N HIS A 200 -12.17 -11.30 -0.59
CA HIS A 200 -11.79 -12.72 -0.51
C HIS A 200 -11.35 -13.12 0.90
N LEU A 201 -10.45 -12.35 1.53
CA LEU A 201 -10.03 -12.59 2.91
C LEU A 201 -11.20 -12.52 3.88
N ARG A 202 -12.02 -11.48 3.79
CA ARG A 202 -13.22 -11.29 4.61
C ARG A 202 -14.18 -12.46 4.49
N LYS A 203 -14.44 -12.94 3.26
CA LYS A 203 -15.31 -14.11 2.99
C LYS A 203 -14.72 -15.37 3.62
N THR A 204 -13.42 -15.59 3.49
CA THR A 204 -12.73 -16.77 4.05
C THR A 204 -12.82 -16.77 5.59
N ILE A 205 -12.56 -15.62 6.23
CA ILE A 205 -12.71 -15.45 7.68
C ILE A 205 -14.17 -15.73 8.10
N GLY A 206 -15.15 -15.14 7.43
CA GLY A 206 -16.57 -15.33 7.75
C GLY A 206 -17.04 -16.77 7.58
N LYS A 207 -16.47 -17.54 6.63
CA LYS A 207 -16.71 -18.98 6.52
C LYS A 207 -16.18 -19.71 7.75
N ARG A 208 -14.94 -19.46 8.18
CA ARG A 208 -14.33 -20.08 9.37
C ARG A 208 -15.05 -19.66 10.66
N ALA A 209 -15.50 -18.42 10.76
CA ALA A 209 -16.31 -17.96 11.89
C ALA A 209 -17.59 -18.80 12.06
N LYS A 210 -18.28 -19.09 10.96
CA LYS A 210 -19.49 -19.94 10.98
C LYS A 210 -19.18 -21.39 11.35
N GLU A 211 -18.12 -21.97 10.79
CA GLU A 211 -17.71 -23.36 11.07
C GLU A 211 -17.33 -23.56 12.53
N LEU A 212 -16.72 -22.55 13.17
CA LEU A 212 -16.22 -22.58 14.56
C LEU A 212 -17.13 -21.83 15.54
N ALA A 213 -18.36 -21.48 15.14
CA ALA A 213 -19.29 -20.72 15.96
C ALA A 213 -19.68 -21.42 17.28
N GLY A 214 -19.62 -22.75 17.30
CA GLY A 214 -19.91 -23.57 18.50
C GLY A 214 -18.71 -23.83 19.40
N THR A 215 -17.49 -23.58 18.94
CA THR A 215 -16.28 -23.88 19.71
C THR A 215 -15.95 -22.73 20.65
N THR A 216 -16.20 -22.94 21.95
CA THR A 216 -15.95 -21.98 23.03
C THR A 216 -14.50 -22.05 23.49
N LYS A 217 -13.88 -20.91 23.77
CA LYS A 217 -12.52 -20.77 24.26
C LYS A 217 -12.43 -19.74 25.40
N THR A 218 -11.32 -19.74 26.14
CA THR A 218 -10.98 -18.65 27.05
C THR A 218 -10.69 -17.38 26.28
N GLY A 219 -11.36 -16.28 26.62
CA GLY A 219 -11.01 -14.95 26.15
C GLY A 219 -9.80 -14.41 26.91
N ARG A 220 -9.13 -13.40 26.35
CA ARG A 220 -7.97 -12.76 27.00
C ARG A 220 -8.06 -11.25 26.92
N THR A 221 -7.80 -10.60 28.06
CA THR A 221 -7.51 -9.17 28.15
C THR A 221 -6.16 -9.00 28.83
N HIS A 222 -5.30 -8.11 28.34
CA HIS A 222 -3.91 -7.98 28.81
C HIS A 222 -3.09 -9.29 28.68
N LEU A 223 -3.46 -10.18 27.75
CA LEU A 223 -2.97 -11.57 27.62
C LEU A 223 -3.28 -12.47 28.83
N MET A 224 -4.08 -12.01 29.80
CA MET A 224 -4.53 -12.78 30.94
C MET A 224 -5.90 -13.42 30.68
N ASP A 225 -6.15 -14.57 31.26
CA ASP A 225 -7.42 -15.27 31.12
C ASP A 225 -8.60 -14.40 31.55
N ALA A 226 -9.65 -14.42 30.76
CA ALA A 226 -10.86 -13.65 30.94
C ALA A 226 -12.11 -14.51 30.68
N MET A 227 -13.27 -13.88 30.52
CA MET A 227 -14.52 -14.56 30.22
C MET A 227 -14.48 -15.26 28.86
N PRO A 228 -15.25 -16.36 28.70
CA PRO A 228 -15.26 -17.13 27.46
C PRO A 228 -15.91 -16.38 26.30
N LEU A 229 -15.45 -16.70 25.10
CA LEU A 229 -16.07 -16.36 23.83
C LEU A 229 -15.98 -17.58 22.89
N THR A 230 -16.63 -17.52 21.73
CA THR A 230 -16.43 -18.52 20.69
C THR A 230 -15.37 -18.08 19.68
N PHE A 231 -14.71 -19.02 18.98
CA PHE A 231 -13.87 -18.68 17.83
C PHE A 231 -14.67 -17.93 16.76
N GLY A 232 -15.96 -18.23 16.59
CA GLY A 232 -16.83 -17.49 15.70
C GLY A 232 -16.87 -16.01 16.04
N GLN A 233 -17.07 -15.65 17.31
CA GLN A 233 -17.09 -14.25 17.76
C GLN A 233 -15.75 -13.56 17.58
N GLU A 234 -14.66 -14.26 17.81
CA GLU A 234 -13.32 -13.71 17.57
C GLU A 234 -13.06 -13.43 16.08
N PHE A 235 -13.41 -14.37 15.21
CA PHE A 235 -13.24 -14.21 13.76
C PHE A 235 -14.21 -13.19 13.16
N ASP A 236 -15.44 -13.09 13.68
CA ASP A 236 -16.38 -12.04 13.27
C ASP A 236 -15.85 -10.64 13.63
N THR A 237 -15.07 -10.50 14.70
CA THR A 237 -14.37 -9.25 15.02
C THR A 237 -13.40 -8.86 13.89
N TRP A 238 -12.62 -9.82 13.36
CA TRP A 238 -11.71 -9.57 12.25
C TRP A 238 -12.47 -9.21 10.97
N ALA A 239 -13.56 -9.91 10.67
CA ALA A 239 -14.41 -9.60 9.54
C ALA A 239 -14.97 -8.16 9.61
N ALA A 240 -15.45 -7.74 10.78
CA ALA A 240 -15.96 -6.38 11.01
C ALA A 240 -14.87 -5.31 10.86
N GLN A 241 -13.62 -5.59 11.26
CA GLN A 241 -12.49 -4.69 11.02
C GLN A 241 -12.22 -4.50 9.51
N LEU A 242 -12.30 -5.59 8.74
CA LEU A 242 -12.10 -5.56 7.28
C LEU A 242 -13.26 -4.84 6.57
N ASP A 243 -14.52 -5.05 6.98
CA ASP A 243 -15.68 -4.33 6.45
C ASP A 243 -15.54 -2.82 6.68
N SER A 244 -15.10 -2.43 7.87
CA SER A 244 -14.83 -1.02 8.20
C SER A 244 -13.68 -0.43 7.39
N ALA A 245 -12.61 -1.21 7.14
CA ALA A 245 -11.49 -0.77 6.32
C ALA A 245 -11.91 -0.60 4.85
N GLN A 246 -12.71 -1.53 4.30
CA GLN A 246 -13.26 -1.41 2.96
C GLN A 246 -14.05 -0.11 2.79
N ALA A 247 -14.97 0.18 3.71
CA ALA A 247 -15.80 1.38 3.65
C ALA A 247 -14.95 2.67 3.65
N ARG A 248 -13.89 2.73 4.46
CA ARG A 248 -12.98 3.88 4.49
C ARG A 248 -12.22 4.03 3.16
N ILE A 249 -11.70 2.94 2.61
CA ILE A 249 -11.00 2.97 1.32
C ILE A 249 -11.94 3.42 0.21
N GLU A 250 -13.14 2.85 0.10
CA GLU A 250 -14.14 3.23 -0.90
C GLU A 250 -14.56 4.70 -0.78
N ASP A 251 -14.61 5.24 0.44
CA ASP A 251 -14.90 6.66 0.63
C ASP A 251 -13.77 7.56 0.11
N SER A 252 -12.51 7.22 0.37
CA SER A 252 -11.34 7.98 -0.13
C SER A 252 -11.27 8.00 -1.66
N LEU A 253 -11.70 6.92 -2.34
CA LEU A 253 -11.75 6.86 -3.80
C LEU A 253 -12.65 7.93 -4.42
N LYS A 254 -13.64 8.45 -3.70
CA LYS A 254 -14.53 9.54 -4.18
C LYS A 254 -13.77 10.84 -4.43
N ARG A 255 -12.70 11.09 -3.68
CA ARG A 255 -11.83 12.25 -3.85
C ARG A 255 -10.75 11.99 -4.89
N LEU A 256 -10.15 10.82 -4.84
CA LEU A 256 -9.09 10.39 -5.76
C LEU A 256 -9.51 10.42 -7.24
N ARG A 257 -10.80 10.22 -7.58
CA ARG A 257 -11.29 10.22 -8.97
C ARG A 257 -11.30 11.59 -9.65
N ARG A 258 -11.02 12.69 -8.91
CA ARG A 258 -11.00 14.06 -9.43
C ARG A 258 -9.66 14.34 -10.09
N LEU A 259 -9.66 14.44 -11.42
CA LEU A 259 -8.44 14.54 -12.21
C LEU A 259 -8.04 16.00 -12.48
N PRO A 260 -6.79 16.40 -12.22
CA PRO A 260 -6.29 17.75 -12.51
C PRO A 260 -5.93 17.98 -13.98
N ILE A 261 -5.99 16.94 -14.82
CA ILE A 261 -5.67 17.04 -16.26
C ILE A 261 -6.41 18.19 -16.93
N GLY A 262 -5.72 18.91 -17.81
CA GLY A 262 -6.16 20.15 -18.43
C GLY A 262 -5.83 21.39 -17.60
N GLY A 263 -5.14 21.24 -16.45
CA GLY A 263 -4.52 22.35 -15.72
C GLY A 263 -3.21 22.80 -16.32
N THR A 264 -2.59 21.96 -17.10
CA THR A 264 -1.29 22.15 -17.76
C THR A 264 -0.18 22.57 -16.79
N ALA A 265 0.54 23.67 -17.07
CA ALA A 265 1.76 24.03 -16.37
C ALA A 265 1.58 24.34 -14.86
N ILE A 266 0.53 25.10 -14.51
CA ILE A 266 0.31 25.59 -13.14
C ILE A 266 -1.14 25.48 -12.65
N GLY A 267 -2.07 25.06 -13.51
CA GLY A 267 -3.50 24.96 -13.17
C GLY A 267 -4.42 25.85 -14.02
N THR A 268 -3.87 26.80 -14.80
CA THR A 268 -4.64 27.73 -15.62
C THR A 268 -5.14 27.13 -16.93
N GLY A 269 -4.56 26.01 -17.38
CA GLY A 269 -4.92 25.37 -18.66
C GLY A 269 -4.33 26.06 -19.88
N ILE A 270 -3.19 26.77 -19.74
CA ILE A 270 -2.50 27.39 -20.89
C ILE A 270 -2.22 26.36 -21.98
N ASN A 271 -2.47 26.72 -23.25
CA ASN A 271 -2.28 25.88 -24.44
C ASN A 271 -3.12 24.59 -24.49
N ALA A 272 -4.18 24.46 -23.65
CA ALA A 272 -5.18 23.42 -23.76
C ALA A 272 -6.56 23.99 -24.10
N ASP A 273 -7.37 23.25 -24.88
CA ASP A 273 -8.77 23.61 -25.10
C ASP A 273 -9.52 23.58 -23.74
N PRO A 274 -10.37 24.57 -23.42
CA PRO A 274 -11.12 24.59 -22.16
C PRO A 274 -11.99 23.34 -21.90
N ARG A 275 -12.37 22.61 -22.96
CA ARG A 275 -13.13 21.36 -22.89
C ARG A 275 -12.26 20.14 -22.58
N PHE A 276 -10.92 20.25 -22.76
CA PHE A 276 -9.99 19.12 -22.70
C PHE A 276 -10.12 18.33 -21.39
N GLY A 277 -10.04 18.95 -20.24
CA GLY A 277 -10.08 18.25 -18.94
C GLY A 277 -11.35 17.43 -18.70
N LYS A 278 -12.53 17.98 -19.10
CA LYS A 278 -13.81 17.24 -19.01
C LYS A 278 -13.87 16.08 -19.99
N ALA A 279 -13.39 16.29 -21.22
CA ALA A 279 -13.32 15.26 -22.23
C ALA A 279 -12.37 14.12 -21.85
N MET A 280 -11.22 14.45 -21.24
CA MET A 280 -10.27 13.49 -20.70
C MET A 280 -10.87 12.58 -19.62
N ALA A 281 -11.55 13.17 -18.63
CA ALA A 281 -12.22 12.40 -17.59
C ALA A 281 -13.27 11.44 -18.15
N LYS A 282 -14.03 11.87 -19.16
CA LYS A 282 -15.02 11.04 -19.87
C LYS A 282 -14.33 9.90 -20.65
N ALA A 283 -13.26 10.19 -21.37
CA ALA A 283 -12.52 9.21 -22.18
C ALA A 283 -11.87 8.14 -21.26
N LEU A 284 -11.22 8.56 -20.18
CA LEU A 284 -10.63 7.64 -19.19
C LEU A 284 -11.69 6.78 -18.49
N SER A 285 -12.85 7.37 -18.15
CA SER A 285 -13.95 6.60 -17.56
C SER A 285 -14.46 5.52 -18.52
N ALA A 286 -14.60 5.83 -19.80
CA ALA A 286 -15.02 4.87 -20.80
C ALA A 286 -13.99 3.75 -21.04
N ALA A 287 -12.69 4.12 -21.10
CA ALA A 287 -11.61 3.18 -21.34
C ALA A 287 -11.36 2.19 -20.17
N THR A 288 -11.71 2.58 -18.94
CA THR A 288 -11.39 1.79 -17.73
C THR A 288 -12.61 1.23 -17.02
N SER A 289 -13.82 1.54 -17.49
CA SER A 289 -15.08 1.23 -16.78
C SER A 289 -15.12 1.75 -15.33
N THR A 290 -14.26 2.74 -15.03
CA THR A 290 -14.15 3.36 -13.71
C THR A 290 -14.46 4.85 -13.82
N ARG A 291 -15.30 5.36 -12.93
CA ARG A 291 -15.71 6.77 -12.97
C ARG A 291 -14.57 7.71 -12.59
N PHE A 292 -14.25 8.65 -13.48
CA PHE A 292 -13.38 9.79 -13.24
C PHE A 292 -14.12 11.11 -13.50
N GLU A 293 -13.67 12.17 -12.85
CA GLU A 293 -14.26 13.50 -12.94
C GLU A 293 -13.14 14.53 -13.17
N SER A 294 -13.45 15.60 -13.92
CA SER A 294 -12.52 16.73 -14.00
C SER A 294 -12.56 17.51 -12.69
N ALA A 295 -11.41 17.72 -12.05
CA ALA A 295 -11.32 18.52 -10.84
C ALA A 295 -11.86 19.95 -11.10
N ALA A 296 -12.64 20.48 -10.15
CA ALA A 296 -13.16 21.85 -10.24
C ALA A 296 -12.02 22.86 -10.07
N ASN A 297 -11.09 22.60 -9.16
CA ASN A 297 -9.85 23.35 -8.96
C ASN A 297 -8.67 22.49 -9.40
N LYS A 298 -8.02 22.89 -10.50
CA LYS A 298 -6.86 22.15 -11.01
C LYS A 298 -5.55 22.52 -10.33
N PHE A 299 -5.47 23.70 -9.74
CA PHE A 299 -4.31 24.14 -8.96
C PHE A 299 -4.07 23.24 -7.77
N GLU A 300 -5.15 22.86 -7.04
CA GLU A 300 -5.10 21.92 -5.93
C GLU A 300 -4.43 20.59 -6.35
N GLY A 301 -4.91 19.99 -7.44
CA GLY A 301 -4.42 18.68 -7.87
C GLY A 301 -2.98 18.67 -8.43
N LEU A 302 -2.39 19.85 -8.73
CA LEU A 302 -0.98 20.01 -9.08
C LEU A 302 -0.11 20.26 -7.84
N ALA A 303 -0.56 21.17 -6.99
CA ALA A 303 0.20 21.66 -5.84
C ALA A 303 0.13 20.75 -4.62
N ALA A 304 -1.01 20.09 -4.41
CA ALA A 304 -1.27 19.20 -3.30
C ALA A 304 -1.60 17.78 -3.76
N GLN A 305 -1.26 16.80 -2.92
CA GLN A 305 -1.53 15.38 -3.17
C GLN A 305 -2.34 14.77 -2.01
N ASP A 306 -3.23 15.55 -1.41
CA ASP A 306 -4.00 15.19 -0.22
C ASP A 306 -4.84 13.93 -0.43
N ASP A 307 -5.41 13.74 -1.63
CA ASP A 307 -6.18 12.54 -1.99
C ASP A 307 -5.32 11.27 -1.94
N ALA A 308 -4.04 11.35 -2.34
CA ALA A 308 -3.09 10.24 -2.27
C ALA A 308 -2.65 9.98 -0.82
N VAL A 309 -2.42 11.03 -0.04
CA VAL A 309 -2.12 10.95 1.40
C VAL A 309 -3.29 10.33 2.15
N GLU A 310 -4.53 10.75 1.86
CA GLU A 310 -5.73 10.18 2.46
C GLU A 310 -5.87 8.69 2.17
N LEU A 311 -5.78 8.27 0.90
CA LEU A 311 -5.85 6.85 0.55
C LEU A 311 -4.74 6.07 1.26
N SER A 312 -3.52 6.56 1.27
CA SER A 312 -2.40 5.94 1.99
C SER A 312 -2.67 5.81 3.49
N GLY A 313 -3.32 6.80 4.11
CA GLY A 313 -3.78 6.72 5.51
C GLY A 313 -4.80 5.61 5.74
N GLN A 314 -5.73 5.38 4.80
CA GLN A 314 -6.69 4.28 4.89
C GLN A 314 -6.01 2.91 4.68
N LEU A 315 -5.01 2.82 3.81
CA LEU A 315 -4.19 1.62 3.66
C LEU A 315 -3.37 1.32 4.93
N SER A 316 -2.85 2.35 5.59
CA SER A 316 -2.19 2.22 6.89
C SER A 316 -3.15 1.74 7.98
N ALA A 317 -4.39 2.24 8.02
CA ALA A 317 -5.41 1.74 8.95
C ALA A 317 -5.77 0.27 8.70
N LEU A 318 -5.85 -0.16 7.43
CA LEU A 318 -6.02 -1.57 7.06
C LEU A 318 -4.81 -2.40 7.52
N ALA A 319 -3.58 -1.91 7.33
CA ALA A 319 -2.37 -2.58 7.78
C ALA A 319 -2.35 -2.78 9.31
N VAL A 320 -2.83 -1.82 10.09
CA VAL A 320 -2.98 -1.96 11.56
C VAL A 320 -3.96 -3.09 11.90
N ALA A 321 -5.11 -3.17 11.23
CA ALA A 321 -6.08 -4.26 11.44
C ALA A 321 -5.48 -5.63 11.07
N LEU A 322 -4.79 -5.73 9.94
CA LEU A 322 -4.14 -6.96 9.48
C LEU A 322 -2.99 -7.39 10.40
N THR A 323 -2.24 -6.45 10.96
CA THR A 323 -1.21 -6.73 11.97
C THR A 323 -1.81 -7.37 13.23
N LYS A 324 -2.95 -6.85 13.71
CA LYS A 324 -3.68 -7.42 14.84
C LYS A 324 -4.11 -8.86 14.54
N ILE A 325 -4.70 -9.11 13.37
CA ILE A 325 -5.14 -10.44 12.94
C ILE A 325 -3.93 -11.40 12.85
N ALA A 326 -2.84 -10.97 12.23
CA ALA A 326 -1.63 -11.76 12.09
C ALA A 326 -1.01 -12.13 13.47
N ASN A 327 -0.99 -11.19 14.41
CA ASN A 327 -0.47 -11.44 15.75
C ASN A 327 -1.38 -12.38 16.56
N ASP A 328 -2.69 -12.22 16.48
CA ASP A 328 -3.62 -13.15 17.14
C ASP A 328 -3.44 -14.59 16.62
N LEU A 329 -3.32 -14.75 15.29
CA LEU A 329 -3.02 -16.05 14.70
C LEU A 329 -1.71 -16.64 15.21
N ARG A 330 -0.66 -15.83 15.33
CA ARG A 330 0.64 -16.26 15.84
C ARG A 330 0.56 -16.67 17.31
N TRP A 331 -0.13 -15.89 18.13
CA TRP A 331 -0.36 -16.22 19.54
C TRP A 331 -1.16 -17.52 19.71
N MET A 332 -2.31 -17.65 19.06
CA MET A 332 -3.14 -18.84 19.16
C MET A 332 -2.44 -20.12 18.65
N ASN A 333 -1.56 -19.97 17.63
CA ASN A 333 -0.78 -21.09 17.08
C ASN A 333 0.52 -21.35 17.84
N SER A 334 0.86 -20.57 18.84
CA SER A 334 2.14 -20.68 19.56
C SER A 334 2.28 -22.00 20.32
N GLY A 335 3.49 -22.53 20.40
CA GLY A 335 3.79 -23.79 21.10
C GLY A 335 4.16 -24.91 20.13
N PRO A 336 3.47 -26.06 20.13
CA PRO A 336 2.14 -26.38 20.67
C PRO A 336 2.09 -26.79 22.16
N LEU A 337 3.21 -27.03 22.80
CA LEU A 337 3.23 -27.52 24.19
C LEU A 337 3.43 -26.41 25.23
N ALA A 338 4.42 -25.53 24.98
CA ALA A 338 4.78 -24.43 25.87
C ALA A 338 4.16 -23.07 25.51
N GLY A 339 3.28 -23.02 24.55
CA GLY A 339 2.53 -21.83 24.12
C GLY A 339 1.04 -22.01 24.30
N LEU A 340 0.23 -21.15 23.62
CA LEU A 340 -1.23 -21.21 23.74
C LEU A 340 -1.83 -22.44 23.05
N GLY A 341 -1.34 -22.82 21.88
CA GLY A 341 -1.72 -24.04 21.18
C GLY A 341 -3.22 -24.18 20.87
N GLU A 342 -3.97 -23.10 20.76
CA GLU A 342 -5.43 -23.12 20.54
C GLU A 342 -5.83 -23.51 19.13
N ILE A 343 -4.97 -23.16 18.17
CA ILE A 343 -5.16 -23.49 16.75
C ILE A 343 -3.93 -24.17 16.17
N GLU A 344 -4.13 -24.77 15.01
CA GLU A 344 -3.08 -25.27 14.14
C GLU A 344 -3.22 -24.65 12.77
N LEU A 345 -2.17 -23.97 12.30
CA LEU A 345 -2.05 -23.43 10.95
C LEU A 345 -1.45 -24.49 10.02
N PRO A 346 -1.72 -24.44 8.69
CA PRO A 346 -1.11 -25.35 7.74
C PRO A 346 0.41 -25.33 7.79
N ALA A 347 1.01 -26.52 7.75
CA ALA A 347 2.46 -26.69 7.66
C ALA A 347 2.90 -26.48 6.20
N LEU A 348 3.52 -25.35 5.88
CA LEU A 348 3.85 -24.97 4.52
C LEU A 348 5.33 -25.24 4.17
N GLN A 349 6.21 -25.21 5.16
CA GLN A 349 7.64 -25.44 5.00
C GLN A 349 8.30 -25.87 6.31
N PRO A 350 9.49 -26.51 6.30
CA PRO A 350 10.27 -26.74 7.51
C PRO A 350 10.58 -25.40 8.20
N GLY A 351 10.33 -25.33 9.51
CA GLY A 351 10.47 -24.09 10.27
C GLY A 351 11.85 -23.82 10.83
N SER A 352 12.79 -24.79 10.72
CA SER A 352 14.14 -24.65 11.24
C SER A 352 15.13 -25.57 10.50
N SER A 353 16.34 -25.08 10.32
CA SER A 353 17.44 -25.87 9.75
C SER A 353 18.07 -26.85 10.75
N ILE A 354 17.85 -26.63 12.06
CA ILE A 354 18.50 -27.43 13.14
C ILE A 354 17.51 -28.07 14.12
N MET A 355 16.22 -27.76 14.03
CA MET A 355 15.14 -28.31 14.91
C MET A 355 14.12 -29.08 14.06
N PRO A 356 14.33 -30.40 13.82
CA PRO A 356 13.40 -31.20 13.02
C PRO A 356 11.97 -31.17 13.62
N GLY A 357 10.97 -31.05 12.77
CA GLY A 357 9.56 -31.02 13.18
C GLY A 357 9.04 -29.66 13.66
N LYS A 358 9.89 -28.63 13.76
CA LYS A 358 9.43 -27.27 14.07
C LYS A 358 8.76 -26.65 12.83
N VAL A 359 7.53 -26.19 12.99
CA VAL A 359 6.76 -25.47 11.95
C VAL A 359 6.45 -24.07 12.45
N ASN A 360 6.78 -23.06 11.65
CA ASN A 360 6.53 -21.65 11.99
C ASN A 360 5.28 -21.12 11.29
N PRO A 361 4.58 -20.10 11.87
CA PRO A 361 3.43 -19.45 11.27
C PRO A 361 3.87 -18.41 10.21
N VAL A 362 4.55 -18.87 9.16
CA VAL A 362 5.28 -18.01 8.19
C VAL A 362 4.39 -17.02 7.44
N ILE A 363 3.11 -17.34 7.19
CA ILE A 363 2.20 -16.44 6.49
C ILE A 363 1.78 -15.25 7.37
N PRO A 364 1.36 -15.44 8.64
CA PRO A 364 1.18 -14.31 9.57
C PRO A 364 2.44 -13.47 9.78
N GLU A 365 3.63 -14.08 9.78
CA GLU A 365 4.91 -13.34 9.87
C GLU A 365 5.12 -12.45 8.64
N ALA A 366 4.92 -12.99 7.43
CA ALA A 366 4.99 -12.23 6.18
C ALA A 366 3.96 -11.09 6.16
N MET A 367 2.73 -11.34 6.61
CA MET A 367 1.69 -10.30 6.72
C MET A 367 2.14 -9.16 7.64
N ALA A 368 2.72 -9.47 8.80
CA ALA A 368 3.21 -8.45 9.73
C ALA A 368 4.33 -7.59 9.11
N MET A 369 5.24 -8.19 8.32
CA MET A 369 6.29 -7.45 7.60
C MET A 369 5.68 -6.53 6.52
N VAL A 370 4.72 -7.02 5.74
CA VAL A 370 3.99 -6.21 4.74
C VAL A 370 3.31 -5.03 5.40
N CYS A 371 2.62 -5.24 6.51
CA CYS A 371 1.95 -4.17 7.24
C CYS A 371 2.93 -3.11 7.77
N ALA A 372 4.08 -3.52 8.29
CA ALA A 372 5.13 -2.60 8.73
C ALA A 372 5.66 -1.75 7.56
N GLN A 373 5.88 -2.36 6.39
CA GLN A 373 6.32 -1.65 5.19
C GLN A 373 5.28 -0.62 4.73
N VAL A 374 4.00 -0.98 4.69
CA VAL A 374 2.89 -0.07 4.30
C VAL A 374 2.78 1.13 5.26
N ILE A 375 2.97 0.93 6.56
CA ILE A 375 3.02 2.02 7.54
C ILE A 375 4.22 2.94 7.25
N GLY A 376 5.37 2.38 6.91
CA GLY A 376 6.56 3.14 6.49
C GLY A 376 6.31 3.95 5.22
N HIS A 377 5.68 3.37 4.20
CA HIS A 377 5.29 4.07 2.98
C HIS A 377 4.32 5.22 3.27
N HIS A 378 3.34 5.02 4.17
CA HIS A 378 2.45 6.11 4.57
C HIS A 378 3.20 7.29 5.19
N ALA A 379 4.20 7.04 6.00
CA ALA A 379 5.03 8.10 6.57
C ALA A 379 5.80 8.86 5.46
N ALA A 380 6.39 8.14 4.50
CA ALA A 380 7.08 8.75 3.36
C ALA A 380 6.11 9.56 2.47
N ILE A 381 4.92 9.03 2.16
CA ILE A 381 3.88 9.72 1.40
C ILE A 381 3.40 10.99 2.13
N THR A 382 3.28 10.96 3.46
CA THR A 382 2.89 12.13 4.26
C THR A 382 3.94 13.25 4.14
N VAL A 383 5.23 12.91 4.27
CA VAL A 383 6.34 13.85 4.08
C VAL A 383 6.37 14.39 2.64
N ALA A 384 6.17 13.52 1.65
CA ALA A 384 6.12 13.91 0.25
C ALA A 384 4.90 14.80 -0.06
N GLY A 385 3.73 14.50 0.51
CA GLY A 385 2.51 15.29 0.35
C GLY A 385 2.66 16.73 0.84
N GLN A 386 3.25 16.92 2.03
CA GLN A 386 3.49 18.25 2.60
C GLN A 386 4.56 19.06 1.85
N SER A 387 5.33 18.46 0.95
CA SER A 387 6.44 19.09 0.24
C SER A 387 6.01 19.87 -1.01
N GLY A 388 4.71 20.08 -1.22
CA GLY A 388 4.20 20.99 -2.26
C GLY A 388 4.56 22.42 -1.99
N ASN A 389 5.11 23.12 -3.01
CA ASN A 389 5.48 24.52 -2.93
C ASN A 389 4.77 25.30 -4.04
N PHE A 390 3.99 26.32 -3.66
CA PHE A 390 3.20 27.13 -4.59
C PHE A 390 2.33 26.24 -5.49
N GLN A 391 2.59 26.18 -6.79
CA GLN A 391 1.69 25.55 -7.76
C GLN A 391 2.10 24.13 -8.16
N LEU A 392 3.10 23.51 -7.53
CA LEU A 392 3.51 22.15 -7.86
C LEU A 392 4.09 21.39 -6.66
N ASN A 393 3.66 20.16 -6.46
CA ASN A 393 4.37 19.18 -5.64
C ASN A 393 5.47 18.53 -6.47
N VAL A 394 6.68 18.45 -5.92
CA VAL A 394 7.86 17.90 -6.62
C VAL A 394 8.41 16.62 -5.98
N MET A 395 7.53 15.81 -5.38
CA MET A 395 7.81 14.45 -4.90
C MET A 395 6.84 13.41 -5.48
N LEU A 396 6.29 13.70 -6.66
CA LEU A 396 5.23 12.91 -7.30
C LEU A 396 5.65 11.46 -7.59
N PRO A 397 6.86 11.15 -8.10
CA PRO A 397 7.26 9.76 -8.36
C PRO A 397 7.35 8.91 -7.10
N LEU A 398 7.82 9.46 -5.99
CA LEU A 398 7.86 8.78 -4.69
C LEU A 398 6.45 8.46 -4.20
N ILE A 399 5.53 9.44 -4.25
CA ILE A 399 4.12 9.24 -3.87
C ILE A 399 3.50 8.11 -4.73
N ALA A 400 3.72 8.13 -6.04
CA ALA A 400 3.21 7.11 -6.94
C ALA A 400 3.73 5.72 -6.59
N TYR A 401 5.03 5.59 -6.39
CA TYR A 401 5.68 4.32 -6.09
C TYR A 401 5.19 3.73 -4.77
N ASP A 402 5.31 4.46 -3.67
CA ASP A 402 4.96 3.98 -2.34
C ASP A 402 3.46 3.64 -2.22
N LEU A 403 2.59 4.43 -2.86
CA LEU A 403 1.15 4.19 -2.87
C LEU A 403 0.79 2.90 -3.62
N LEU A 404 1.32 2.73 -4.82
CA LEU A 404 1.05 1.56 -5.65
C LEU A 404 1.67 0.29 -5.07
N ASP A 405 2.88 0.38 -4.51
CA ASP A 405 3.52 -0.74 -3.83
C ASP A 405 2.72 -1.18 -2.60
N SER A 406 2.21 -0.23 -1.81
CA SER A 406 1.33 -0.51 -0.66
C SER A 406 0.07 -1.26 -1.08
N ILE A 407 -0.59 -0.83 -2.15
CA ILE A 407 -1.79 -1.47 -2.70
C ILE A 407 -1.47 -2.91 -3.14
N ARG A 408 -0.38 -3.10 -3.87
CA ARG A 408 0.07 -4.39 -4.38
C ARG A 408 0.45 -5.35 -3.26
N LEU A 409 1.25 -4.90 -2.29
CA LEU A 409 1.69 -5.70 -1.15
C LEU A 409 0.49 -6.17 -0.31
N LEU A 410 -0.43 -5.27 0.06
CA LEU A 410 -1.62 -5.63 0.83
C LEU A 410 -2.52 -6.59 0.05
N GLY A 411 -2.76 -6.33 -1.23
CA GLY A 411 -3.58 -7.20 -2.07
C GLY A 411 -3.05 -8.63 -2.13
N ASN A 412 -1.77 -8.80 -2.37
CA ASN A 412 -1.12 -10.11 -2.45
C ASN A 412 -1.09 -10.82 -1.08
N ALA A 413 -0.71 -10.10 -0.02
CA ALA A 413 -0.62 -10.67 1.31
C ALA A 413 -1.99 -11.09 1.87
N MET A 414 -3.07 -10.35 1.58
CA MET A 414 -4.43 -10.72 1.99
C MET A 414 -4.91 -12.02 1.30
N ARG A 415 -4.64 -12.21 0.00
CA ARG A 415 -4.94 -13.47 -0.68
C ARG A 415 -4.16 -14.63 -0.05
N LEU A 416 -2.87 -14.42 0.18
CA LEU A 416 -2.01 -15.43 0.79
C LEU A 416 -2.47 -15.79 2.21
N LEU A 417 -2.85 -14.81 3.04
CA LEU A 417 -3.39 -15.03 4.37
C LEU A 417 -4.69 -15.83 4.32
N ALA A 418 -5.59 -15.49 3.39
CA ALA A 418 -6.85 -16.20 3.20
C ALA A 418 -6.63 -17.67 2.83
N ASP A 419 -5.83 -17.93 1.80
CA ASP A 419 -5.70 -19.24 1.18
C ASP A 419 -4.76 -20.17 1.93
N SER A 420 -3.64 -19.65 2.41
CA SER A 420 -2.56 -20.46 2.98
C SER A 420 -2.54 -20.49 4.52
N ALA A 421 -3.34 -19.67 5.19
CA ALA A 421 -3.44 -19.68 6.65
C ALA A 421 -4.87 -19.92 7.12
N ILE A 422 -5.80 -18.98 6.83
CA ILE A 422 -7.17 -18.99 7.39
C ILE A 422 -7.98 -20.19 6.88
N ALA A 423 -7.94 -20.48 5.58
CA ALA A 423 -8.74 -21.55 4.99
C ALA A 423 -8.44 -22.94 5.60
N GLY A 424 -7.17 -23.20 5.91
CA GLY A 424 -6.71 -24.49 6.45
C GLY A 424 -6.54 -24.52 7.96
N LEU A 425 -6.86 -23.44 8.68
CA LEU A 425 -6.79 -23.37 10.14
C LEU A 425 -7.65 -24.43 10.80
N ARG A 426 -7.17 -25.05 11.89
CA ARG A 426 -7.92 -26.01 12.71
C ARG A 426 -7.89 -25.55 14.17
N ALA A 427 -9.05 -25.62 14.84
CA ALA A 427 -9.11 -25.45 16.30
C ALA A 427 -8.69 -26.74 17.00
N ARG A 428 -7.88 -26.64 18.05
CA ARG A 428 -7.51 -27.76 18.93
C ARG A 428 -8.53 -27.88 20.06
N GLU A 429 -9.73 -28.34 19.72
CA GLU A 429 -10.90 -28.30 20.61
C GLU A 429 -10.69 -28.96 21.98
N ALA A 430 -10.01 -30.11 22.03
CA ALA A 430 -9.73 -30.79 23.28
C ALA A 430 -8.83 -29.94 24.20
N HIS A 431 -7.78 -29.35 23.66
CA HIS A 431 -6.86 -28.47 24.39
C HIS A 431 -7.54 -27.21 24.89
N VAL A 432 -8.33 -26.60 24.03
CA VAL A 432 -9.10 -25.38 24.35
C VAL A 432 -10.12 -25.66 25.44
N ARG A 433 -10.78 -26.81 25.42
CA ARG A 433 -11.74 -27.22 26.45
C ARG A 433 -11.06 -27.45 27.78
N GLU A 434 -9.93 -28.16 27.84
CA GLU A 434 -9.16 -28.39 29.05
C GLU A 434 -8.74 -27.08 29.73
N ALA A 435 -8.23 -26.12 28.91
CA ALA A 435 -7.85 -24.80 29.42
C ALA A 435 -9.07 -24.04 29.98
N LEU A 436 -10.21 -24.13 29.27
CA LEU A 436 -11.45 -23.46 29.69
C LEU A 436 -12.03 -24.02 30.97
N ASP A 437 -12.02 -25.35 31.16
CA ASP A 437 -12.52 -26.01 32.35
C ASP A 437 -11.71 -25.62 33.63
N ARG A 438 -10.45 -25.27 33.46
CA ARG A 438 -9.57 -24.82 34.55
C ARG A 438 -9.61 -23.29 34.77
N ASN A 439 -10.31 -22.53 33.93
CA ASN A 439 -10.34 -21.07 34.01
C ASN A 439 -11.13 -20.59 35.26
N PRO A 440 -10.47 -20.09 36.32
CA PRO A 440 -11.16 -19.69 37.53
C PRO A 440 -12.00 -18.42 37.37
N ILE A 441 -11.79 -17.65 36.31
CA ILE A 441 -12.52 -16.41 36.05
C ILE A 441 -13.99 -16.68 35.72
N LEU A 442 -14.34 -17.90 35.32
CA LEU A 442 -15.74 -18.31 35.09
C LEU A 442 -16.63 -18.04 36.30
N VAL A 443 -16.06 -18.02 37.52
CA VAL A 443 -16.79 -17.68 38.77
C VAL A 443 -17.44 -16.32 38.74
N THR A 444 -17.01 -15.40 37.84
CA THR A 444 -17.61 -14.07 37.64
C THR A 444 -19.11 -14.19 37.34
N ALA A 445 -19.55 -15.27 36.71
CA ALA A 445 -20.98 -15.53 36.48
C ALA A 445 -21.80 -15.72 37.76
N LEU A 446 -21.17 -16.02 38.89
CA LEU A 446 -21.82 -16.19 40.18
C LEU A 446 -21.90 -14.89 40.99
N ASN A 447 -21.22 -13.80 40.60
CA ASN A 447 -21.21 -12.51 41.29
C ASN A 447 -22.61 -12.01 41.69
N PRO A 448 -23.61 -12.05 40.77
CA PRO A 448 -24.96 -11.59 41.15
C PRO A 448 -25.62 -12.42 42.24
N LEU A 449 -25.19 -13.66 42.45
CA LEU A 449 -25.80 -14.60 43.38
C LEU A 449 -25.07 -14.67 44.74
N ILE A 450 -23.74 -14.63 44.70
CA ILE A 450 -22.91 -14.86 45.90
C ILE A 450 -22.07 -13.66 46.33
N GLY A 451 -22.09 -12.58 45.55
CA GLY A 451 -21.27 -11.39 45.76
C GLY A 451 -19.84 -11.52 45.25
N TYR A 452 -19.19 -10.39 45.03
CA TYR A 452 -17.83 -10.31 44.44
C TYR A 452 -16.75 -10.96 45.35
N GLU A 453 -16.79 -10.67 46.66
CA GLU A 453 -15.77 -11.15 47.58
C GLU A 453 -15.75 -12.69 47.71
N LYS A 454 -16.94 -13.30 47.77
CA LYS A 454 -17.06 -14.76 47.81
C LYS A 454 -16.63 -15.41 46.52
N ALA A 455 -16.97 -14.81 45.39
CA ALA A 455 -16.50 -15.28 44.10
C ALA A 455 -14.97 -15.16 43.97
N ALA A 456 -14.40 -14.04 44.40
CA ALA A 456 -12.94 -13.85 44.41
C ALA A 456 -12.20 -14.88 45.29
N ALA A 457 -12.77 -15.26 46.44
CA ALA A 457 -12.23 -16.31 47.31
C ALA A 457 -12.23 -17.67 46.58
N ILE A 458 -13.33 -18.04 45.92
CA ILE A 458 -13.46 -19.27 45.13
C ILE A 458 -12.43 -19.29 44.00
N ALA A 459 -12.27 -18.19 43.24
CA ALA A 459 -11.29 -18.10 42.16
C ALA A 459 -9.85 -18.30 42.66
N LYS A 460 -9.48 -17.64 43.78
CA LYS A 460 -8.16 -17.77 44.39
C LYS A 460 -7.90 -19.21 44.88
N GLN A 461 -8.90 -19.85 45.49
CA GLN A 461 -8.78 -21.23 45.95
C GLN A 461 -8.62 -22.19 44.77
N ALA A 462 -9.48 -22.10 43.76
CA ALA A 462 -9.40 -22.92 42.53
C ALA A 462 -8.03 -22.80 41.87
N TYR A 463 -7.52 -21.57 41.73
CA TYR A 463 -6.20 -21.30 41.14
C TYR A 463 -5.07 -21.92 41.98
N LYS A 464 -5.08 -21.72 43.33
CA LYS A 464 -4.06 -22.21 44.23
C LYS A 464 -4.00 -23.75 44.29
N GLU A 465 -5.17 -24.39 44.20
CA GLU A 465 -5.30 -25.85 44.31
C GLU A 465 -5.22 -26.54 42.94
N GLY A 466 -5.21 -25.80 41.83
CA GLY A 466 -5.24 -26.33 40.45
C GLY A 466 -6.52 -27.09 40.11
N ARG A 467 -7.63 -26.78 40.79
CA ARG A 467 -8.92 -27.46 40.67
C ARG A 467 -9.90 -26.69 39.81
N PRO A 468 -10.83 -27.37 39.11
CA PRO A 468 -11.93 -26.72 38.42
C PRO A 468 -12.75 -25.83 39.36
N VAL A 469 -13.11 -24.64 38.88
CA VAL A 469 -13.89 -23.66 39.68
C VAL A 469 -15.23 -24.21 40.14
N LEU A 470 -15.83 -25.11 39.36
CA LEU A 470 -17.10 -25.77 39.70
C LEU A 470 -16.99 -26.58 41.01
N GLU A 471 -15.92 -27.35 41.20
CA GLU A 471 -15.72 -28.16 42.39
C GLU A 471 -15.60 -27.30 43.63
N VAL A 472 -14.77 -26.27 43.57
CA VAL A 472 -14.60 -25.32 44.68
C VAL A 472 -15.90 -24.53 44.94
N ALA A 473 -16.64 -24.16 43.90
CA ALA A 473 -17.92 -23.49 44.09
C ALA A 473 -18.98 -24.37 44.77
N ILE A 474 -19.03 -25.68 44.49
CA ILE A 474 -19.91 -26.63 45.19
C ILE A 474 -19.59 -26.62 46.66
N GLU A 475 -18.32 -26.77 47.03
CA GLU A 475 -17.88 -26.83 48.44
C GLU A 475 -18.16 -25.52 49.21
N VAL A 476 -17.86 -24.38 48.59
CA VAL A 476 -17.89 -23.09 49.29
C VAL A 476 -19.30 -22.50 49.34
N THR A 477 -20.14 -22.73 48.32
CA THR A 477 -21.47 -22.09 48.25
C THR A 477 -22.58 -22.91 48.82
N GLY A 478 -22.48 -24.24 48.83
CA GLY A 478 -23.56 -25.16 49.19
C GLY A 478 -24.74 -25.17 48.21
N LEU A 479 -24.59 -24.50 47.04
CA LEU A 479 -25.60 -24.45 45.99
C LEU A 479 -25.68 -25.80 45.25
N PRO A 480 -26.87 -26.18 44.73
CA PRO A 480 -27.02 -27.42 44.01
C PRO A 480 -26.08 -27.46 42.77
N GLU A 481 -25.36 -28.56 42.62
CA GLU A 481 -24.42 -28.79 41.55
C GLU A 481 -25.05 -28.52 40.14
N LYS A 482 -26.28 -28.97 39.93
CA LYS A 482 -27.02 -28.72 38.70
C LYS A 482 -27.18 -27.22 38.36
N GLN A 483 -27.40 -26.42 39.43
CA GLN A 483 -27.51 -24.96 39.28
C GLN A 483 -26.14 -24.34 38.94
N LEU A 484 -25.08 -24.75 39.65
CA LEU A 484 -23.72 -24.24 39.41
C LEU A 484 -23.22 -24.63 38.01
N ARG A 485 -23.41 -25.88 37.57
CA ARG A 485 -23.08 -26.31 36.22
C ARG A 485 -23.78 -25.46 35.15
N ARG A 486 -25.04 -25.09 35.36
CA ARG A 486 -25.78 -24.23 34.44
C ARG A 486 -25.25 -22.78 34.41
N LEU A 487 -24.90 -22.23 35.57
CA LEU A 487 -24.40 -20.85 35.69
C LEU A 487 -22.96 -20.69 35.20
N LEU A 488 -22.13 -21.73 35.41
CA LEU A 488 -20.73 -21.77 35.02
C LEU A 488 -20.52 -22.37 33.61
N ASP A 489 -21.58 -22.70 32.88
CA ASP A 489 -21.49 -23.23 31.51
C ASP A 489 -20.85 -22.22 30.56
N PRO A 490 -19.62 -22.44 30.08
CA PRO A 490 -18.91 -21.46 29.28
C PRO A 490 -19.66 -21.08 28.00
N ALA A 491 -20.37 -22.05 27.39
CA ALA A 491 -21.11 -21.80 26.16
C ALA A 491 -22.29 -20.83 26.37
N ARG A 492 -22.89 -20.83 27.54
CA ARG A 492 -23.95 -19.87 27.91
C ARG A 492 -23.38 -18.48 28.16
N LEU A 493 -22.20 -18.40 28.74
CA LEU A 493 -21.57 -17.14 29.07
C LEU A 493 -21.14 -16.33 27.82
N THR A 494 -20.99 -16.98 26.68
CA THR A 494 -20.69 -16.28 25.40
C THR A 494 -21.86 -15.45 24.89
N ARG A 495 -23.07 -15.63 25.42
CA ARG A 495 -24.29 -14.93 24.96
C ARG A 495 -24.54 -13.62 25.71
N GLY A 496 -23.77 -13.32 26.73
CA GLY A 496 -23.94 -12.12 27.57
C GLY A 496 -25.18 -12.17 28.44
N GLY A 497 -25.63 -10.99 28.93
CA GLY A 497 -26.80 -10.85 29.76
C GLY A 497 -26.60 -11.24 31.23
N ILE A 498 -27.63 -11.02 32.06
CA ILE A 498 -27.62 -11.37 33.50
C ILE A 498 -27.99 -12.83 33.66
N GLN A 499 -27.04 -13.67 34.01
CA GLN A 499 -27.21 -15.13 34.06
C GLN A 499 -27.97 -15.62 35.33
N ALA A 500 -28.03 -14.80 36.37
CA ALA A 500 -28.64 -15.18 37.67
C ALA A 500 -30.16 -14.95 37.79
N GLY A 501 -30.79 -14.32 36.77
CA GLY A 501 -32.20 -13.86 36.84
C GLY A 501 -33.24 -14.80 36.22
N GLY A 502 -32.97 -16.07 36.02
CA GLY A 502 -33.92 -17.01 35.37
C GLY A 502 -34.70 -17.90 36.37
N GLY A 503 -35.25 -17.35 37.43
CA GLY A 503 -36.09 -18.08 38.32
C GLY A 503 -37.17 -17.21 38.94
N GLY A 504 -38.39 -17.23 38.41
CA GLY A 504 -39.55 -16.67 39.11
C GLY A 504 -40.34 -15.67 38.29
N GLY A 505 -41.51 -16.05 37.84
CA GLY A 505 -42.50 -15.13 37.29
C GLY A 505 -43.42 -15.75 36.23
N GLY A 506 -43.92 -16.94 36.50
CA GLY A 506 -45.17 -17.36 35.93
C GLY A 506 -46.25 -17.04 36.93
N GLY A 507 -47.22 -16.19 36.58
CA GLY A 507 -48.38 -15.96 37.41
C GLY A 507 -48.93 -14.55 37.26
N GLY A 508 -49.97 -14.41 36.48
CA GLY A 508 -50.76 -13.19 36.39
C GLY A 508 -51.22 -12.93 34.98
#